data_a543000c1b4b733f0b9f874b23e057cc
#
_entry.id   a543000c1b4b733f0b9f874b23e057cc
#
_cell.length_a   1.000
_cell.length_b   1.000
_cell.length_c   1.000
_cell.angle_alpha   90.00
_cell.angle_beta   90.00
_cell.angle_gamma   90.00
#
_symmetry.space_group_name_H-M   'P 1'
#
loop_
_entity.id
_entity.type
_entity.pdbx_description
1 polymer ?
#
loop_
_entity_poly.entity_id
_entity_poly.type
_entity_poly.pdbx_seq_one_letter_code
_entity_poly.pdbx_strand_id
1 'polypeptide(L)'
;VTRKQLSQKIAFTTFGLISLIVVGVLFTILGFIVVRGIGVVNWEFLTAMPDDGMTKGGIFPAIVGTASLVLGSMIFAFPIGVLSGIYTNEYLKDTWLKRFIRVMTNNLSGVPSIVFGLFGMALFVNYLKFGDSILAGSLTLGLLTLPVVIRTTEEALKAVDDSLRMGSYALGATKIQTIHRVVLPVAYPNIITGLILSIGRVSGETAPILFTVAAYFLPKLPSGIFDQVMALPYHLYVLATSGTNMEESRPMAYGTAFVLVMIILLINISASLIRRRLQKKVKMD
;
A
#
# COMPACT_ATOMS: atom_id res chain seq x y z
N VAL A 1 -2.78 -18.69 44.68
CA VAL A 1 -2.35 -18.23 43.34
C VAL A 1 -0.87 -18.52 43.25
N THR A 2 -0.47 -19.44 42.36
CA THR A 2 0.94 -19.76 42.16
C THR A 2 1.69 -18.59 41.58
N ARG A 3 2.99 -18.44 41.91
CA ARG A 3 3.86 -17.36 41.41
C ARG A 3 3.78 -17.21 39.87
N LYS A 4 3.62 -18.32 39.14
CA LYS A 4 3.40 -18.34 37.68
C LYS A 4 2.08 -17.67 37.28
N GLN A 5 0.99 -17.95 38.00
CA GLN A 5 -0.32 -17.33 37.71
C GLN A 5 -0.33 -15.83 37.96
N LEU A 6 0.38 -15.37 39.01
CA LEU A 6 0.52 -13.95 39.31
C LEU A 6 1.34 -13.24 38.22
N SER A 7 2.49 -13.80 37.84
CA SER A 7 3.34 -13.27 36.75
C SER A 7 2.58 -13.22 35.43
N GLN A 8 1.79 -14.25 35.10
CA GLN A 8 0.96 -14.27 33.91
C GLN A 8 -0.12 -13.18 33.92
N LYS A 9 -0.83 -13.02 35.07
CA LYS A 9 -1.84 -11.94 35.18
C LYS A 9 -1.21 -10.57 35.03
N ILE A 10 -0.07 -10.31 35.68
CA ILE A 10 0.65 -9.03 35.56
C ILE A 10 1.02 -8.78 34.10
N ALA A 11 1.61 -9.77 33.41
CA ALA A 11 1.99 -9.66 32.00
C ALA A 11 0.78 -9.32 31.09
N PHE A 12 -0.33 -10.08 31.22
CA PHE A 12 -1.55 -9.83 30.44
C PHE A 12 -2.15 -8.45 30.71
N THR A 13 -2.17 -8.01 32.00
CA THR A 13 -2.68 -6.68 32.36
C THR A 13 -1.78 -5.59 31.76
N THR A 14 -0.44 -5.74 31.87
CA THR A 14 0.51 -4.77 31.32
C THR A 14 0.38 -4.67 29.79
N PHE A 15 0.35 -5.82 29.08
CA PHE A 15 0.14 -5.79 27.63
C PHE A 15 -1.22 -5.22 27.25
N GLY A 16 -2.28 -5.54 28.00
CA GLY A 16 -3.61 -4.96 27.81
C GLY A 16 -3.63 -3.46 27.97
N LEU A 17 -2.99 -2.91 29.00
CA LEU A 17 -2.86 -1.47 29.24
C LEU A 17 -2.06 -0.79 28.11
N ILE A 18 -0.92 -1.35 27.73
CA ILE A 18 -0.12 -0.81 26.61
C ILE A 18 -0.95 -0.78 25.32
N SER A 19 -1.64 -1.89 25.01
CA SER A 19 -2.50 -1.95 23.83
C SER A 19 -3.62 -0.91 23.88
N LEU A 20 -4.24 -0.72 25.05
CA LEU A 20 -5.30 0.29 25.25
C LEU A 20 -4.77 1.71 25.03
N ILE A 21 -3.58 2.02 25.54
CA ILE A 21 -2.93 3.33 25.34
C ILE A 21 -2.65 3.57 23.86
N VAL A 22 -2.06 2.61 23.15
CA VAL A 22 -1.75 2.73 21.71
C VAL A 22 -3.01 2.95 20.90
N VAL A 23 -4.06 2.17 21.17
CA VAL A 23 -5.38 2.30 20.50
C VAL A 23 -6.00 3.66 20.86
N GLY A 24 -5.91 4.11 22.11
CA GLY A 24 -6.40 5.41 22.54
C GLY A 24 -5.73 6.58 21.82
N VAL A 25 -4.39 6.55 21.71
CA VAL A 25 -3.62 7.55 20.94
C VAL A 25 -4.06 7.55 19.47
N LEU A 26 -4.20 6.37 18.85
CA LEU A 26 -4.66 6.25 17.47
C LEU A 26 -6.04 6.89 17.27
N PHE A 27 -7.01 6.55 18.13
CA PHE A 27 -8.35 7.14 18.05
C PHE A 27 -8.36 8.63 18.31
N THR A 28 -7.49 9.13 19.19
CA THR A 28 -7.34 10.57 19.45
C THR A 28 -6.84 11.29 18.20
N ILE A 29 -5.80 10.78 17.54
CA ILE A 29 -5.26 11.38 16.31
C ILE A 29 -6.31 11.35 15.20
N LEU A 30 -6.94 10.19 14.96
CA LEU A 30 -7.99 10.06 13.94
C LEU A 30 -9.20 10.96 14.25
N GLY A 31 -9.63 10.98 15.50
CA GLY A 31 -10.73 11.85 15.94
C GLY A 31 -10.42 13.33 15.72
N PHE A 32 -9.19 13.75 16.02
CA PHE A 32 -8.74 15.12 15.79
C PHE A 32 -8.76 15.49 14.30
N ILE A 33 -8.26 14.60 13.42
CA ILE A 33 -8.28 14.79 11.97
C ILE A 33 -9.73 14.88 11.47
N VAL A 34 -10.61 13.99 11.94
CA VAL A 34 -12.03 13.99 11.56
C VAL A 34 -12.72 15.29 11.98
N VAL A 35 -12.60 15.69 13.25
CA VAL A 35 -13.27 16.89 13.79
C VAL A 35 -12.80 18.16 13.08
N ARG A 36 -11.49 18.27 12.77
CA ARG A 36 -10.93 19.44 12.10
C ARG A 36 -11.10 19.41 10.59
N GLY A 37 -11.11 18.22 9.97
CA GLY A 37 -11.14 18.06 8.53
C GLY A 37 -12.54 18.03 7.93
N ILE A 38 -13.55 17.44 8.62
CA ILE A 38 -14.89 17.23 8.06
C ILE A 38 -15.59 18.54 7.68
N GLY A 39 -15.36 19.61 8.43
CA GLY A 39 -15.97 20.92 8.17
C GLY A 39 -15.42 21.65 6.94
N VAL A 40 -14.26 21.23 6.44
CA VAL A 40 -13.60 21.81 5.25
C VAL A 40 -14.01 21.08 3.98
N VAL A 41 -14.33 19.79 4.10
CA VAL A 41 -14.63 18.95 2.95
C VAL A 41 -16.05 19.22 2.44
N ASN A 42 -16.11 19.81 1.27
CA ASN A 42 -17.32 20.02 0.49
C ASN A 42 -17.09 19.56 -0.96
N TRP A 43 -18.10 19.68 -1.81
CA TRP A 43 -17.98 19.25 -3.21
C TRP A 43 -16.91 20.04 -3.98
N GLU A 44 -16.81 21.34 -3.75
CA GLU A 44 -15.82 22.20 -4.35
C GLU A 44 -14.38 21.77 -3.94
N PHE A 45 -14.16 21.52 -2.64
CA PHE A 45 -12.88 21.02 -2.13
C PHE A 45 -12.41 19.73 -2.82
N LEU A 46 -13.35 18.83 -3.14
CA LEU A 46 -13.02 17.54 -3.79
C LEU A 46 -12.82 17.65 -5.30
N THR A 47 -13.44 18.63 -5.97
CA THR A 47 -13.51 18.68 -7.45
C THR A 47 -12.85 19.89 -8.08
N ALA A 48 -12.57 20.94 -7.30
CA ALA A 48 -11.89 22.12 -7.82
C ALA A 48 -10.37 21.92 -7.93
N MET A 49 -9.76 22.77 -8.73
CA MET A 49 -8.32 22.93 -8.78
C MET A 49 -7.83 23.75 -7.58
N PRO A 50 -6.58 23.53 -7.12
CA PRO A 50 -5.98 24.37 -6.08
C PRO A 50 -5.73 25.78 -6.61
N ASP A 51 -5.97 26.77 -5.77
CA ASP A 51 -5.82 28.18 -6.07
C ASP A 51 -5.09 28.90 -4.93
N ASP A 52 -4.64 30.13 -5.18
CA ASP A 52 -4.01 31.03 -4.20
C ASP A 52 -2.91 30.34 -3.36
N GLY A 53 -1.97 29.66 -4.03
CA GLY A 53 -0.88 28.93 -3.35
C GLY A 53 -1.37 27.78 -2.45
N MET A 54 -2.49 27.13 -2.78
CA MET A 54 -3.13 26.03 -2.03
C MET A 54 -3.85 26.47 -0.74
N THR A 55 -4.11 27.77 -0.55
CA THR A 55 -4.94 28.26 0.57
C THR A 55 -6.42 28.21 0.24
N LYS A 56 -6.77 28.19 -1.07
CA LYS A 56 -8.13 28.13 -1.61
C LYS A 56 -8.27 27.07 -2.69
N GLY A 57 -9.50 26.87 -3.14
CA GLY A 57 -9.84 25.88 -4.17
C GLY A 57 -9.98 24.48 -3.62
N GLY A 58 -9.53 23.48 -4.37
CA GLY A 58 -9.70 22.08 -4.04
C GLY A 58 -8.43 21.24 -4.20
N ILE A 59 -8.60 19.93 -4.05
CA ILE A 59 -7.52 18.94 -4.06
C ILE A 59 -7.66 17.91 -5.18
N PHE A 60 -8.50 18.20 -6.19
CA PHE A 60 -8.81 17.25 -7.26
C PHE A 60 -7.57 16.70 -7.99
N PRO A 61 -6.58 17.54 -8.40
CA PRO A 61 -5.37 17.03 -9.04
C PRO A 61 -4.58 16.07 -8.13
N ALA A 62 -4.54 16.32 -6.82
CA ALA A 62 -3.86 15.46 -5.86
C ALA A 62 -4.56 14.10 -5.68
N ILE A 63 -5.89 14.07 -5.74
CA ILE A 63 -6.68 12.82 -5.75
C ILE A 63 -6.37 12.01 -7.00
N VAL A 64 -6.45 12.64 -8.19
CA VAL A 64 -6.17 11.98 -9.47
C VAL A 64 -4.74 11.49 -9.55
N GLY A 65 -3.77 12.30 -9.12
CA GLY A 65 -2.37 11.91 -9.11
C GLY A 65 -2.09 10.74 -8.16
N THR A 66 -2.67 10.74 -6.97
CA THR A 66 -2.55 9.59 -6.05
C THR A 66 -3.13 8.33 -6.67
N ALA A 67 -4.33 8.41 -7.26
CA ALA A 67 -4.96 7.28 -7.94
C ALA A 67 -4.10 6.75 -9.10
N SER A 68 -3.54 7.64 -9.91
CA SER A 68 -2.66 7.29 -11.04
C SER A 68 -1.39 6.57 -10.58
N LEU A 69 -0.76 7.05 -9.51
CA LEU A 69 0.44 6.45 -8.92
C LEU A 69 0.17 5.08 -8.31
N VAL A 70 -0.94 4.94 -7.58
CA VAL A 70 -1.37 3.66 -7.00
C VAL A 70 -1.66 2.64 -8.10
N LEU A 71 -2.42 3.02 -9.11
CA LEU A 71 -2.73 2.13 -10.24
C LEU A 71 -1.46 1.73 -11.00
N GLY A 72 -0.61 2.70 -11.36
CA GLY A 72 0.64 2.43 -12.08
C GLY A 72 1.58 1.52 -11.29
N SER A 73 1.75 1.76 -9.98
CA SER A 73 2.58 0.91 -9.13
C SER A 73 2.05 -0.52 -9.01
N MET A 74 0.72 -0.71 -8.94
CA MET A 74 0.10 -2.02 -8.85
C MET A 74 0.15 -2.79 -10.18
N ILE A 75 -0.03 -2.12 -11.31
CA ILE A 75 0.13 -2.73 -12.65
C ILE A 75 1.54 -3.32 -12.80
N PHE A 76 2.55 -2.68 -12.23
CA PHE A 76 3.93 -3.18 -12.24
C PHE A 76 4.18 -4.23 -11.15
N ALA A 77 3.91 -3.90 -9.88
CA ALA A 77 4.33 -4.70 -8.74
C ALA A 77 3.51 -5.99 -8.56
N PHE A 78 2.21 -5.96 -8.85
CA PHE A 78 1.35 -7.09 -8.56
C PHE A 78 1.62 -8.30 -9.47
N PRO A 79 1.68 -8.18 -10.81
CA PRO A 79 2.00 -9.32 -11.66
C PRO A 79 3.37 -9.91 -11.36
N ILE A 80 4.39 -9.06 -11.25
CA ILE A 80 5.77 -9.50 -10.98
C ILE A 80 5.87 -10.16 -9.61
N GLY A 81 5.27 -9.56 -8.59
CA GLY A 81 5.30 -10.07 -7.22
C GLY A 81 4.57 -11.40 -7.07
N VAL A 82 3.39 -11.53 -7.69
CA VAL A 82 2.62 -12.80 -7.69
C VAL A 82 3.38 -13.90 -8.43
N LEU A 83 3.88 -13.64 -9.62
CA LEU A 83 4.67 -14.62 -10.37
C LEU A 83 5.93 -15.03 -9.63
N SER A 84 6.63 -14.07 -9.00
CA SER A 84 7.80 -14.36 -8.16
C SER A 84 7.45 -15.21 -6.95
N GLY A 85 6.35 -14.90 -6.26
CA GLY A 85 5.87 -15.68 -5.11
C GLY A 85 5.48 -17.10 -5.49
N ILE A 86 4.79 -17.28 -6.64
CA ILE A 86 4.47 -18.61 -7.19
C ILE A 86 5.74 -19.38 -7.51
N TYR A 87 6.70 -18.75 -8.21
CA TYR A 87 7.96 -19.39 -8.56
C TYR A 87 8.73 -19.84 -7.31
N THR A 88 8.86 -18.93 -6.32
CA THR A 88 9.61 -19.21 -5.09
C THR A 88 8.95 -20.30 -4.24
N ASN A 89 7.61 -20.35 -4.20
CA ASN A 89 6.90 -21.35 -3.39
C ASN A 89 6.76 -22.70 -4.09
N GLU A 90 6.36 -22.70 -5.36
CA GLU A 90 5.97 -23.93 -6.07
C GLU A 90 7.12 -24.57 -6.86
N TYR A 91 8.07 -23.79 -7.38
CA TYR A 91 9.12 -24.29 -8.26
C TYR A 91 10.48 -24.44 -7.60
N LEU A 92 10.84 -23.51 -6.70
CA LEU A 92 12.14 -23.60 -6.03
C LEU A 92 12.13 -24.66 -4.93
N LYS A 93 13.04 -25.64 -5.06
CA LYS A 93 13.37 -26.57 -3.96
C LYS A 93 14.03 -25.80 -2.81
N ASP A 94 14.08 -26.39 -1.61
CA ASP A 94 14.76 -25.81 -0.45
C ASP A 94 16.30 -25.82 -0.62
N THR A 95 16.75 -24.94 -1.51
CA THR A 95 18.15 -24.73 -1.87
C THR A 95 18.66 -23.41 -1.30
N TRP A 96 19.97 -23.20 -1.37
CA TRP A 96 20.58 -21.92 -1.00
C TRP A 96 19.99 -20.75 -1.78
N LEU A 97 19.63 -20.95 -3.05
CA LEU A 97 19.02 -19.92 -3.91
C LEU A 97 17.68 -19.43 -3.35
N LYS A 98 16.79 -20.34 -2.92
CA LYS A 98 15.52 -19.99 -2.28
C LYS A 98 15.76 -19.19 -1.00
N ARG A 99 16.73 -19.61 -0.19
CA ARG A 99 17.11 -18.90 1.03
C ARG A 99 17.68 -17.52 0.72
N PHE A 100 18.53 -17.40 -0.29
CA PHE A 100 19.08 -16.13 -0.72
C PHE A 100 18.00 -15.15 -1.19
N ILE A 101 17.08 -15.57 -2.07
CA ILE A 101 15.97 -14.75 -2.56
C ILE A 101 15.13 -14.25 -1.37
N ARG A 102 14.79 -15.13 -0.41
CA ARG A 102 14.01 -14.72 0.78
C ARG A 102 14.76 -13.72 1.65
N VAL A 103 16.05 -13.92 1.87
CA VAL A 103 16.87 -12.96 2.63
C VAL A 103 16.89 -11.60 1.93
N MET A 104 17.10 -11.57 0.62
CA MET A 104 17.10 -10.35 -0.17
C MET A 104 15.73 -9.65 -0.11
N THR A 105 14.64 -10.38 -0.32
CA THR A 105 13.27 -9.85 -0.24
C THR A 105 12.94 -9.28 1.15
N ASN A 106 13.37 -9.98 2.22
CA ASN A 106 13.18 -9.52 3.59
C ASN A 106 14.01 -8.27 3.90
N ASN A 107 15.26 -8.24 3.46
CA ASN A 107 16.13 -7.07 3.66
C ASN A 107 15.60 -5.85 2.90
N LEU A 108 15.09 -6.04 1.69
CA LEU A 108 14.46 -4.97 0.90
C LEU A 108 13.25 -4.37 1.61
N SER A 109 12.46 -5.19 2.32
CA SER A 109 11.33 -4.71 3.14
C SER A 109 11.76 -3.84 4.34
N GLY A 110 13.00 -3.95 4.78
CA GLY A 110 13.57 -3.15 5.88
C GLY A 110 14.25 -1.85 5.44
N VAL A 111 14.40 -1.63 4.13
CA VAL A 111 15.02 -0.40 3.59
C VAL A 111 14.06 0.79 3.79
N PRO A 112 14.54 1.94 4.33
CA PRO A 112 13.73 3.14 4.46
C PRO A 112 13.17 3.61 3.11
N SER A 113 11.92 4.06 3.08
CA SER A 113 11.23 4.45 1.83
C SER A 113 11.93 5.59 1.07
N ILE A 114 12.61 6.48 1.80
CA ILE A 114 13.39 7.56 1.21
C ILE A 114 14.54 7.04 0.32
N VAL A 115 15.15 5.91 0.68
CA VAL A 115 16.23 5.28 -0.11
C VAL A 115 15.67 4.79 -1.45
N PHE A 116 14.44 4.25 -1.47
CA PHE A 116 13.77 3.92 -2.73
C PHE A 116 13.50 5.16 -3.58
N GLY A 117 13.16 6.30 -2.96
CA GLY A 117 12.99 7.57 -3.67
C GLY A 117 14.28 8.04 -4.34
N LEU A 118 15.39 8.03 -3.60
CA LEU A 118 16.72 8.39 -4.14
C LEU A 118 17.19 7.42 -5.24
N PHE A 119 16.95 6.13 -5.04
CA PHE A 119 17.22 5.13 -6.08
C PHE A 119 16.36 5.34 -7.32
N GLY A 120 15.06 5.60 -7.15
CA GLY A 120 14.14 5.88 -8.23
C GLY A 120 14.52 7.15 -9.01
N MET A 121 14.93 8.20 -8.30
CA MET A 121 15.46 9.42 -8.90
C MET A 121 16.71 9.12 -9.73
N ALA A 122 17.67 8.40 -9.17
CA ALA A 122 18.91 8.09 -9.87
C ALA A 122 18.66 7.21 -11.11
N LEU A 123 17.86 6.14 -10.97
CA LEU A 123 17.64 5.17 -12.03
C LEU A 123 16.59 5.60 -13.05
N PHE A 124 15.37 5.94 -12.60
CA PHE A 124 14.25 6.19 -13.51
C PHE A 124 14.25 7.61 -14.04
N VAL A 125 14.44 8.62 -13.14
CA VAL A 125 14.39 10.02 -13.53
C VAL A 125 15.63 10.40 -14.33
N ASN A 126 16.83 10.15 -13.80
CA ASN A 126 18.07 10.63 -14.37
C ASN A 126 18.69 9.69 -15.40
N TYR A 127 18.89 8.40 -15.06
CA TYR A 127 19.60 7.45 -15.94
C TYR A 127 18.73 7.02 -17.12
N LEU A 128 17.48 6.58 -16.87
CA LEU A 128 16.52 6.22 -17.93
C LEU A 128 15.85 7.44 -18.57
N LYS A 129 16.09 8.64 -18.05
CA LYS A 129 15.59 9.92 -18.60
C LYS A 129 14.06 9.99 -18.70
N PHE A 130 13.34 9.33 -17.80
CA PHE A 130 11.86 9.45 -17.74
C PHE A 130 11.42 10.82 -17.20
N GLY A 131 12.34 11.57 -16.57
CA GLY A 131 12.03 12.80 -15.86
C GLY A 131 11.18 12.56 -14.62
N ASP A 132 10.83 13.64 -13.94
CA ASP A 132 9.85 13.57 -12.84
C ASP A 132 8.48 13.26 -13.45
N SER A 133 7.98 12.05 -13.25
CA SER A 133 6.83 11.55 -14.00
C SER A 133 6.05 10.49 -13.24
N ILE A 134 4.76 10.32 -13.60
CA ILE A 134 3.91 9.23 -13.11
C ILE A 134 4.61 7.89 -13.30
N LEU A 135 5.26 7.69 -14.44
CA LEU A 135 5.97 6.44 -14.74
C LEU A 135 7.10 6.18 -13.74
N ALA A 136 7.99 7.17 -13.53
CA ALA A 136 9.11 7.05 -12.58
C ALA A 136 8.62 6.84 -11.14
N GLY A 137 7.61 7.59 -10.71
CA GLY A 137 6.98 7.45 -9.40
C GLY A 137 6.32 6.09 -9.22
N SER A 138 5.56 5.62 -10.21
CA SER A 138 4.88 4.32 -10.19
C SER A 138 5.86 3.15 -10.12
N LEU A 139 6.95 3.19 -10.88
CA LEU A 139 8.00 2.16 -10.84
C LEU A 139 8.72 2.15 -9.49
N THR A 140 9.01 3.33 -8.93
CA THR A 140 9.65 3.46 -7.62
C THR A 140 8.76 2.91 -6.49
N LEU A 141 7.49 3.29 -6.48
CA LEU A 141 6.49 2.76 -5.53
C LEU A 141 6.26 1.26 -5.75
N GLY A 142 6.29 0.81 -6.99
CA GLY A 142 6.20 -0.60 -7.35
C GLY A 142 7.35 -1.42 -6.78
N LEU A 143 8.59 -0.95 -6.92
CA LEU A 143 9.77 -1.60 -6.33
C LEU A 143 9.70 -1.67 -4.80
N LEU A 144 9.26 -0.59 -4.15
CA LEU A 144 9.06 -0.55 -2.70
C LEU A 144 8.02 -1.58 -2.24
N THR A 145 7.00 -1.84 -3.05
CA THR A 145 5.88 -2.71 -2.70
C THR A 145 6.11 -4.17 -3.08
N LEU A 146 6.97 -4.41 -4.06
CA LEU A 146 7.26 -5.73 -4.62
C LEU A 146 7.58 -6.80 -3.55
N PRO A 147 8.43 -6.55 -2.55
CA PRO A 147 8.73 -7.51 -1.49
C PRO A 147 7.49 -7.92 -0.69
N VAL A 148 6.57 -6.99 -0.46
CA VAL A 148 5.32 -7.26 0.27
C VAL A 148 4.43 -8.18 -0.55
N VAL A 149 4.26 -7.90 -1.85
CA VAL A 149 3.44 -8.74 -2.75
C VAL A 149 4.02 -10.14 -2.89
N ILE A 150 5.35 -10.27 -3.05
CA ILE A 150 6.03 -11.58 -3.11
C ILE A 150 5.73 -12.38 -1.85
N ARG A 151 5.98 -11.78 -0.69
CA ARG A 151 5.83 -12.44 0.61
C ARG A 151 4.39 -12.86 0.89
N THR A 152 3.44 -11.96 0.70
CA THR A 152 2.02 -12.27 0.91
C THR A 152 1.52 -13.35 -0.04
N THR A 153 2.04 -13.39 -1.28
CA THR A 153 1.75 -14.47 -2.23
C THR A 153 2.34 -15.80 -1.77
N GLU A 154 3.60 -15.82 -1.33
CA GLU A 154 4.20 -17.04 -0.76
C GLU A 154 3.40 -17.55 0.46
N GLU A 155 3.01 -16.66 1.37
CA GLU A 155 2.24 -17.02 2.55
C GLU A 155 0.84 -17.56 2.17
N ALA A 156 0.19 -16.95 1.18
CA ALA A 156 -1.09 -17.41 0.66
C ALA A 156 -1.01 -18.82 0.04
N LEU A 157 0.05 -19.10 -0.71
CA LEU A 157 0.29 -20.41 -1.32
C LEU A 157 0.64 -21.48 -0.31
N LYS A 158 1.42 -21.14 0.74
CA LYS A 158 1.74 -22.06 1.84
C LYS A 158 0.54 -22.43 2.70
N ALA A 159 -0.47 -21.54 2.77
CA ALA A 159 -1.69 -21.81 3.51
C ALA A 159 -2.62 -22.83 2.81
N VAL A 160 -2.35 -23.20 1.56
CA VAL A 160 -3.10 -24.22 0.83
C VAL A 160 -2.62 -25.61 1.30
N ASP A 161 -3.56 -26.46 1.70
CA ASP A 161 -3.26 -27.80 2.17
C ASP A 161 -2.55 -28.65 1.11
N ASP A 162 -1.50 -29.37 1.52
CA ASP A 162 -0.73 -30.24 0.61
C ASP A 162 -1.55 -31.43 0.10
N SER A 163 -2.59 -31.86 0.83
CA SER A 163 -3.49 -32.93 0.39
C SER A 163 -4.19 -32.60 -0.93
N LEU A 164 -4.51 -31.31 -1.19
CA LEU A 164 -5.08 -30.86 -2.45
C LEU A 164 -4.10 -31.01 -3.61
N ARG A 165 -2.82 -30.75 -3.37
CA ARG A 165 -1.76 -30.93 -4.38
C ARG A 165 -1.58 -32.43 -4.69
N MET A 166 -1.47 -33.24 -3.64
CA MET A 166 -1.30 -34.68 -3.78
C MET A 166 -2.50 -35.34 -4.49
N GLY A 167 -3.73 -34.95 -4.11
CA GLY A 167 -4.94 -35.43 -4.79
C GLY A 167 -4.97 -35.11 -6.28
N SER A 168 -4.57 -33.88 -6.65
CA SER A 168 -4.48 -33.46 -8.07
C SER A 168 -3.44 -34.29 -8.84
N TYR A 169 -2.25 -34.53 -8.24
CA TYR A 169 -1.23 -35.38 -8.86
C TYR A 169 -1.66 -36.85 -8.99
N ALA A 170 -2.39 -37.37 -8.00
CA ALA A 170 -2.94 -38.74 -8.04
C ALA A 170 -3.93 -38.94 -9.21
N LEU A 171 -4.63 -37.86 -9.65
CA LEU A 171 -5.49 -37.86 -10.81
C LEU A 171 -4.73 -37.63 -12.13
N GLY A 172 -3.40 -37.61 -12.12
CA GLY A 172 -2.56 -37.45 -13.30
C GLY A 172 -2.37 -36.01 -13.79
N ALA A 173 -2.74 -35.00 -12.97
CA ALA A 173 -2.56 -33.60 -13.36
C ALA A 173 -1.07 -33.23 -13.35
N THR A 174 -0.66 -32.42 -14.30
CA THR A 174 0.69 -31.82 -14.34
C THR A 174 0.85 -30.74 -13.26
N LYS A 175 2.06 -30.40 -12.92
CA LYS A 175 2.36 -29.35 -11.95
C LYS A 175 1.69 -28.02 -12.29
N ILE A 176 1.74 -27.59 -13.55
CA ILE A 176 1.13 -26.36 -14.02
C ILE A 176 -0.41 -26.42 -13.87
N GLN A 177 -1.01 -27.57 -14.22
CA GLN A 177 -2.45 -27.78 -14.04
C GLN A 177 -2.86 -27.72 -12.58
N THR A 178 -2.10 -28.36 -11.69
CA THR A 178 -2.32 -28.35 -10.24
C THR A 178 -2.23 -26.92 -9.70
N ILE A 179 -1.18 -26.16 -10.05
CA ILE A 179 -1.03 -24.78 -9.60
C ILE A 179 -2.21 -23.92 -10.06
N HIS A 180 -2.52 -23.97 -11.36
CA HIS A 180 -3.52 -23.07 -11.96
C HIS A 180 -4.97 -23.43 -11.57
N ARG A 181 -5.30 -24.74 -11.50
CA ARG A 181 -6.68 -25.20 -11.30
C ARG A 181 -7.03 -25.54 -9.85
N VAL A 182 -6.05 -25.79 -9.00
CA VAL A 182 -6.28 -26.21 -7.61
C VAL A 182 -5.68 -25.20 -6.63
N VAL A 183 -4.38 -24.93 -6.72
CA VAL A 183 -3.68 -24.13 -5.71
C VAL A 183 -4.05 -22.64 -5.79
N LEU A 184 -3.98 -22.05 -6.98
CA LEU A 184 -4.26 -20.61 -7.15
C LEU A 184 -5.69 -20.22 -6.80
N PRO A 185 -6.74 -20.95 -7.20
CA PRO A 185 -8.12 -20.62 -6.82
C PRO A 185 -8.31 -20.58 -5.30
N VAL A 186 -7.70 -21.52 -4.56
CA VAL A 186 -7.75 -21.57 -3.10
C VAL A 186 -6.94 -20.45 -2.45
N ALA A 187 -5.76 -20.13 -3.00
CA ALA A 187 -4.89 -19.06 -2.51
C ALA A 187 -5.38 -17.64 -2.87
N TYR A 188 -6.17 -17.51 -3.94
CA TYR A 188 -6.59 -16.22 -4.52
C TYR A 188 -7.16 -15.21 -3.50
N PRO A 189 -8.06 -15.57 -2.57
CA PRO A 189 -8.58 -14.61 -1.58
C PRO A 189 -7.48 -14.01 -0.70
N ASN A 190 -6.45 -14.78 -0.37
CA ASN A 190 -5.33 -14.35 0.45
C ASN A 190 -4.35 -13.49 -0.37
N ILE A 191 -4.10 -13.84 -1.64
CA ILE A 191 -3.30 -13.03 -2.57
C ILE A 191 -3.93 -11.64 -2.78
N ILE A 192 -5.25 -11.59 -2.98
CA ILE A 192 -5.98 -10.32 -3.08
C ILE A 192 -5.86 -9.50 -1.79
N THR A 193 -5.85 -10.15 -0.62
CA THR A 193 -5.61 -9.44 0.64
C THR A 193 -4.24 -8.74 0.65
N GLY A 194 -3.19 -9.41 0.16
CA GLY A 194 -1.87 -8.82 0.01
C GLY A 194 -1.84 -7.62 -0.94
N LEU A 195 -2.55 -7.71 -2.08
CA LEU A 195 -2.72 -6.59 -3.02
C LEU A 195 -3.32 -5.36 -2.33
N ILE A 196 -4.36 -5.57 -1.56
CA ILE A 196 -5.10 -4.50 -0.89
C ILE A 196 -4.25 -3.80 0.18
N LEU A 197 -3.54 -4.59 1.00
CA LEU A 197 -2.59 -4.04 1.97
C LEU A 197 -1.50 -3.21 1.27
N SER A 198 -1.07 -3.65 0.09
CA SER A 198 -0.11 -2.94 -0.74
C SER A 198 -0.67 -1.61 -1.27
N ILE A 199 -1.90 -1.58 -1.75
CA ILE A 199 -2.60 -0.37 -2.19
C ILE A 199 -2.69 0.64 -1.03
N GLY A 200 -3.15 0.20 0.15
CA GLY A 200 -3.25 1.06 1.32
C GLY A 200 -1.92 1.67 1.73
N ARG A 201 -0.84 0.89 1.67
CA ARG A 201 0.52 1.38 1.95
C ARG A 201 0.96 2.42 0.92
N VAL A 202 0.89 2.11 -0.37
CA VAL A 202 1.33 3.00 -1.45
C VAL A 202 0.58 4.33 -1.44
N SER A 203 -0.72 4.31 -1.12
CA SER A 203 -1.55 5.52 -1.07
C SER A 203 -1.08 6.55 -0.03
N GLY A 204 -0.33 6.13 0.98
CA GLY A 204 0.21 7.01 2.04
C GLY A 204 1.70 7.34 1.91
N GLU A 205 2.40 6.79 0.93
CA GLU A 205 3.85 7.02 0.78
C GLU A 205 4.14 8.42 0.25
N THR A 206 5.02 9.15 0.96
CA THR A 206 5.43 10.51 0.61
C THR A 206 6.87 10.57 0.12
N ALA A 207 7.81 9.94 0.84
CA ALA A 207 9.23 10.08 0.57
C ALA A 207 9.67 9.57 -0.83
N PRO A 208 9.19 8.44 -1.35
CA PRO A 208 9.58 7.99 -2.69
C PRO A 208 9.10 8.92 -3.78
N ILE A 209 7.89 9.46 -3.67
CA ILE A 209 7.31 10.31 -4.71
C ILE A 209 7.91 11.72 -4.74
N LEU A 210 8.42 12.20 -3.61
CA LEU A 210 9.10 13.50 -3.48
C LEU A 210 10.24 13.66 -4.49
N PHE A 211 10.96 12.58 -4.80
CA PHE A 211 12.14 12.60 -5.66
C PHE A 211 11.88 12.13 -7.09
N THR A 212 10.64 11.70 -7.41
CA THR A 212 10.40 11.00 -8.67
C THR A 212 9.22 11.51 -9.48
N VAL A 213 8.28 12.25 -8.85
CA VAL A 213 7.05 12.67 -9.56
C VAL A 213 6.33 13.85 -8.95
N ALA A 214 6.52 14.15 -7.66
CA ALA A 214 5.63 15.05 -6.95
C ALA A 214 5.87 16.52 -7.32
N ALA A 215 4.85 17.15 -7.88
CA ALA A 215 4.81 18.59 -8.09
C ALA A 215 4.35 19.32 -6.82
N TYR A 216 5.05 20.40 -6.46
CA TYR A 216 4.70 21.26 -5.34
C TYR A 216 3.32 21.92 -5.54
N PHE A 217 3.13 22.58 -6.67
CA PHE A 217 1.88 23.20 -7.08
C PHE A 217 1.68 23.01 -8.58
N LEU A 218 0.63 22.30 -8.95
CA LEU A 218 0.31 22.00 -10.34
C LEU A 218 -1.21 21.97 -10.53
N PRO A 219 -1.86 23.11 -10.79
CA PRO A 219 -3.32 23.19 -10.93
C PRO A 219 -3.77 22.69 -12.32
N LYS A 220 -3.34 21.50 -12.70
CA LYS A 220 -3.74 20.80 -13.93
C LYS A 220 -3.75 19.31 -13.73
N LEU A 221 -4.51 18.61 -14.55
CA LEU A 221 -4.51 17.15 -14.58
C LEU A 221 -3.38 16.64 -15.49
N PRO A 222 -2.85 15.43 -15.20
CA PRO A 222 -1.88 14.81 -16.09
C PRO A 222 -2.53 14.46 -17.43
N SER A 223 -1.81 14.70 -18.52
CA SER A 223 -2.18 14.34 -19.89
C SER A 223 -1.51 13.03 -20.35
N GLY A 224 -0.44 12.63 -19.67
CA GLY A 224 0.32 11.43 -20.00
C GLY A 224 1.08 10.83 -18.82
N ILE A 225 1.65 9.66 -19.04
CA ILE A 225 2.42 8.92 -18.02
C ILE A 225 3.79 9.57 -17.71
N PHE A 226 4.25 10.50 -18.56
CA PHE A 226 5.48 11.24 -18.38
C PHE A 226 5.28 12.60 -17.72
N ASP A 227 4.05 12.92 -17.29
CA ASP A 227 3.77 14.16 -16.57
C ASP A 227 4.04 14.02 -15.08
N GLN A 228 4.39 15.14 -14.45
CA GLN A 228 4.36 15.31 -13.00
C GLN A 228 2.92 15.36 -12.50
N VAL A 229 2.72 15.03 -11.24
CA VAL A 229 1.42 15.16 -10.57
C VAL A 229 1.55 15.66 -9.15
N MET A 230 0.51 16.33 -8.68
CA MET A 230 0.27 16.46 -7.24
C MET A 230 -0.21 15.11 -6.69
N ALA A 231 0.17 14.79 -5.45
CA ALA A 231 -0.30 13.59 -4.77
C ALA A 231 -0.71 13.93 -3.34
N LEU A 232 -1.80 13.33 -2.84
CA LEU A 232 -2.37 13.65 -1.53
C LEU A 232 -1.36 13.62 -0.38
N PRO A 233 -0.49 12.59 -0.22
CA PRO A 233 0.48 12.55 0.86
C PRO A 233 1.49 13.70 0.77
N TYR A 234 1.97 14.01 -0.43
CA TYR A 234 2.91 15.10 -0.65
C TYR A 234 2.23 16.46 -0.51
N HIS A 235 1.02 16.63 -1.03
CA HIS A 235 0.22 17.83 -0.87
C HIS A 235 -0.03 18.14 0.62
N LEU A 236 -0.40 17.13 1.41
CA LEU A 236 -0.53 17.26 2.86
C LEU A 236 0.78 17.69 3.52
N TYR A 237 1.91 17.06 3.13
CA TYR A 237 3.23 17.41 3.62
C TYR A 237 3.56 18.90 3.33
N VAL A 238 3.33 19.35 2.12
CA VAL A 238 3.56 20.75 1.70
C VAL A 238 2.72 21.73 2.52
N LEU A 239 1.41 21.49 2.64
CA LEU A 239 0.50 22.33 3.43
C LEU A 239 0.89 22.41 4.91
N ALA A 240 1.44 21.30 5.45
CA ALA A 240 1.83 21.24 6.87
C ALA A 240 3.21 21.85 7.17
N THR A 241 4.12 21.94 6.18
CA THR A 241 5.54 22.31 6.40
C THR A 241 6.02 23.52 5.65
N SER A 242 5.42 23.81 4.49
CA SER A 242 5.97 24.76 3.50
C SER A 242 4.91 25.69 2.91
N GLY A 243 3.71 25.73 3.45
CA GLY A 243 2.62 26.61 3.00
C GLY A 243 3.03 28.09 3.14
N THR A 244 2.72 28.92 2.14
CA THR A 244 3.04 30.36 2.07
C THR A 244 2.42 31.13 3.25
N ASN A 245 1.30 30.66 3.76
CA ASN A 245 0.63 31.16 4.96
C ASN A 245 0.12 29.95 5.77
N MET A 246 0.88 29.55 6.78
CA MET A 246 0.57 28.35 7.57
C MET A 246 -0.79 28.41 8.29
N GLU A 247 -1.28 29.58 8.67
CA GLU A 247 -2.57 29.69 9.33
C GLU A 247 -3.74 29.50 8.38
N GLU A 248 -3.64 30.06 7.18
CA GLU A 248 -4.66 29.92 6.13
C GLU A 248 -4.65 28.53 5.47
N SER A 249 -3.48 27.87 5.35
CA SER A 249 -3.38 26.53 4.77
C SER A 249 -3.74 25.39 5.72
N ARG A 250 -3.79 25.63 7.05
CA ARG A 250 -4.17 24.60 8.05
C ARG A 250 -5.51 23.92 7.81
N PRO A 251 -6.61 24.64 7.51
CA PRO A 251 -7.89 23.99 7.22
C PRO A 251 -7.78 23.05 6.01
N MET A 252 -7.09 23.48 4.94
CA MET A 252 -6.85 22.67 3.74
C MET A 252 -6.03 21.41 4.08
N ALA A 253 -5.02 21.53 4.96
CA ALA A 253 -4.22 20.39 5.43
C ALA A 253 -5.09 19.37 6.18
N TYR A 254 -5.97 19.82 7.10
CA TYR A 254 -6.89 18.90 7.80
C TYR A 254 -7.91 18.27 6.87
N GLY A 255 -8.45 19.02 5.92
CA GLY A 255 -9.34 18.49 4.88
C GLY A 255 -8.63 17.43 4.02
N THR A 256 -7.42 17.71 3.57
CA THR A 256 -6.59 16.76 2.79
C THR A 256 -6.26 15.50 3.59
N ALA A 257 -5.87 15.64 4.87
CA ALA A 257 -5.61 14.51 5.76
C ALA A 257 -6.87 13.64 5.95
N PHE A 258 -8.03 14.28 6.17
CA PHE A 258 -9.29 13.58 6.30
C PHE A 258 -9.64 12.80 5.05
N VAL A 259 -9.54 13.42 3.86
CA VAL A 259 -9.80 12.76 2.57
C VAL A 259 -8.84 11.60 2.34
N LEU A 260 -7.55 11.77 2.61
CA LEU A 260 -6.56 10.69 2.47
C LEU A 260 -6.89 9.49 3.37
N VAL A 261 -7.21 9.74 4.65
CA VAL A 261 -7.61 8.69 5.60
C VAL A 261 -8.89 8.00 5.12
N MET A 262 -9.89 8.76 4.65
CA MET A 262 -11.14 8.19 4.15
C MET A 262 -10.95 7.35 2.89
N ILE A 263 -10.12 7.77 1.93
CA ILE A 263 -9.79 6.98 0.74
C ILE A 263 -9.14 5.65 1.16
N ILE A 264 -8.14 5.68 2.04
CA ILE A 264 -7.47 4.47 2.52
C ILE A 264 -8.45 3.55 3.26
N LEU A 265 -9.31 4.09 4.11
CA LEU A 265 -10.34 3.31 4.80
C LEU A 265 -11.34 2.68 3.84
N LEU A 266 -11.83 3.42 2.87
CA LEU A 266 -12.77 2.92 1.85
C LEU A 266 -12.15 1.81 1.01
N ILE A 267 -10.89 1.96 0.59
CA ILE A 267 -10.13 0.92 -0.11
C ILE A 267 -10.04 -0.34 0.77
N ASN A 268 -9.61 -0.21 2.02
CA ASN A 268 -9.43 -1.34 2.94
C ASN A 268 -10.76 -2.06 3.27
N ILE A 269 -11.85 -1.29 3.48
CA ILE A 269 -13.18 -1.85 3.72
C ILE A 269 -13.68 -2.60 2.48
N SER A 270 -13.64 -1.96 1.31
CA SER A 270 -14.07 -2.57 0.03
C SER A 270 -13.34 -3.88 -0.21
N ALA A 271 -12.09 -3.88 0.02
CA ALA A 271 -11.21 -5.00 -0.08
C ALA A 271 -11.53 -6.14 0.91
N SER A 272 -11.78 -5.79 2.17
CA SER A 272 -12.22 -6.76 3.18
C SER A 272 -13.54 -7.43 2.81
N LEU A 273 -14.47 -6.65 2.21
CA LEU A 273 -15.75 -7.18 1.72
C LEU A 273 -15.56 -8.11 0.52
N ILE A 274 -14.71 -7.73 -0.45
CA ILE A 274 -14.36 -8.59 -1.59
C ILE A 274 -13.75 -9.91 -1.11
N ARG A 275 -12.76 -9.84 -0.20
CA ARG A 275 -12.15 -11.03 0.39
C ARG A 275 -13.17 -11.97 1.03
N ARG A 276 -14.08 -11.42 1.86
CA ARG A 276 -15.13 -12.22 2.51
C ARG A 276 -16.04 -12.92 1.50
N ARG A 277 -16.38 -12.27 0.40
CA ARG A 277 -17.19 -12.87 -0.67
C ARG A 277 -16.44 -14.00 -1.39
N LEU A 278 -15.15 -13.79 -1.70
CA LEU A 278 -14.32 -14.81 -2.35
C LEU A 278 -14.10 -16.04 -1.46
N GLN A 279 -13.84 -15.84 -0.15
CA GLN A 279 -13.67 -16.95 0.80
C GLN A 279 -14.95 -17.79 0.96
N LYS A 280 -16.14 -17.17 0.87
CA LYS A 280 -17.40 -17.93 0.92
C LYS A 280 -17.58 -18.82 -0.31
N LYS A 281 -17.20 -18.36 -1.51
CA LYS A 281 -17.27 -19.18 -2.74
C LYS A 281 -16.36 -20.40 -2.65
N VAL A 282 -15.10 -20.22 -2.24
CA VAL A 282 -14.12 -21.33 -2.13
C VAL A 282 -14.51 -22.39 -1.08
N LYS A 283 -15.37 -22.06 -0.11
CA LYS A 283 -15.87 -23.03 0.89
C LYS A 283 -17.12 -23.79 0.46
N MET A 284 -17.79 -23.34 -0.60
CA MET A 284 -19.03 -23.98 -1.11
C MET A 284 -18.77 -24.88 -2.29
N ASP A 285 -17.67 -24.75 -2.99
CA ASP A 285 -17.16 -25.61 -4.06
C ASP A 285 -16.16 -26.63 -3.51
#